data_225e5894451d72d9d99922da75b5eec3
#
_entry.id   225e5894451d72d9d99922da75b5eec3
#
_cell.length_a   1.000
_cell.length_b   1.000
_cell.length_c   1.000
_cell.angle_alpha   90.00
_cell.angle_beta   90.00
_cell.angle_gamma   90.00
#
_symmetry.space_group_name_H-M   'P 1'
#
loop_
_entity.id
_entity.type
_entity.pdbx_description
1 polymer ?
#
loop_
_entity_poly.entity_id
_entity_poly.type
_entity_poly.pdbx_seq_one_letter_code
_entity_poly.pdbx_strand_id
1 'polypeptide(L)'
;MVRPPLTPEQIAAGQRLGAALRVARGGRSLVEVALAAGISPETLRKIEAGRLPAPAFGTVVGLSRALDVPLADLADIWLAELPVRQAS
;
A
#
# COMPACT_ATOMS: atom_id res chain seq x y z
N MET A 1 2.42 26.32 -1.55
CA MET A 1 3.44 25.45 -1.03
C MET A 1 3.65 24.21 -1.88
N VAL A 2 4.85 23.92 -2.18
CA VAL A 2 5.15 22.81 -3.05
C VAL A 2 5.65 21.63 -2.27
N ARG A 3 5.10 20.44 -2.54
CA ARG A 3 5.57 19.27 -1.89
C ARG A 3 6.78 18.75 -2.57
N PRO A 4 7.76 18.23 -1.85
CA PRO A 4 8.91 17.61 -2.49
C PRO A 4 8.44 16.38 -3.28
N PRO A 5 9.10 16.07 -4.37
CA PRO A 5 8.75 14.86 -5.11
C PRO A 5 9.12 13.62 -4.30
N LEU A 6 8.46 12.52 -4.60
CA LEU A 6 8.77 11.26 -3.93
C LEU A 6 10.14 10.79 -4.37
N THR A 7 10.87 10.18 -3.46
CA THR A 7 12.17 9.63 -3.77
C THR A 7 11.99 8.29 -4.48
N PRO A 8 13.02 7.83 -5.20
CA PRO A 8 12.96 6.50 -5.82
C PRO A 8 12.66 5.40 -4.81
N GLU A 9 13.17 5.54 -3.59
CA GLU A 9 12.91 4.55 -2.54
C GLU A 9 11.44 4.55 -2.15
N GLN A 10 10.83 5.73 -2.08
CA GLN A 10 9.41 5.80 -1.75
C GLN A 10 8.56 5.25 -2.87
N ILE A 11 8.94 5.47 -4.12
CA ILE A 11 8.21 4.91 -5.24
C ILE A 11 8.29 3.39 -5.22
N ALA A 12 9.48 2.86 -4.97
CA ALA A 12 9.65 1.41 -4.90
C ALA A 12 8.87 0.82 -3.73
N ALA A 13 8.87 1.50 -2.59
CA ALA A 13 8.10 1.04 -1.43
C ALA A 13 6.61 1.02 -1.76
N GLY A 14 6.12 2.01 -2.47
CA GLY A 14 4.72 2.05 -2.87
C GLY A 14 4.37 0.92 -3.83
N GLN A 15 5.27 0.56 -4.72
CA GLN A 15 5.04 -0.56 -5.62
C GLN A 15 4.98 -1.87 -4.84
N ARG A 16 5.85 -2.06 -3.87
CA ARG A 16 5.80 -3.26 -3.03
C ARG A 16 4.51 -3.32 -2.23
N LEU A 17 4.11 -2.18 -1.67
CA LEU A 17 2.89 -2.12 -0.90
C LEU A 17 1.69 -2.45 -1.78
N GLY A 18 1.62 -1.86 -2.97
CA GLY A 18 0.53 -2.11 -3.89
C GLY A 18 0.45 -3.57 -4.29
N ALA A 19 1.60 -4.18 -4.58
CA ALA A 19 1.64 -5.59 -4.96
C ALA A 19 1.18 -6.48 -3.81
N ALA A 20 1.59 -6.16 -2.58
CA ALA A 20 1.19 -6.93 -1.42
C ALA A 20 -0.30 -6.81 -1.17
N LEU A 21 -0.86 -5.63 -1.35
CA LEU A 21 -2.29 -5.45 -1.16
C LEU A 21 -3.08 -6.19 -2.22
N ARG A 22 -2.57 -6.24 -3.44
CA ARG A 22 -3.24 -6.99 -4.50
C ARG A 22 -3.23 -8.49 -4.18
N VAL A 23 -2.12 -9.00 -3.68
CA VAL A 23 -2.04 -10.41 -3.29
C VAL A 23 -3.01 -10.68 -2.14
N ALA A 24 -3.05 -9.79 -1.16
CA ALA A 24 -3.94 -9.97 -0.01
C ALA A 24 -5.41 -9.94 -0.44
N ARG A 25 -5.73 -9.15 -1.44
CA ARG A 25 -7.10 -9.10 -1.94
C ARG A 25 -7.48 -10.42 -2.60
N GLY A 26 -6.52 -11.07 -3.26
CA GLY A 26 -6.77 -12.38 -3.86
C GLY A 26 -7.91 -12.34 -4.85
N GLY A 27 -8.84 -13.24 -4.71
CA GLY A 27 -10.00 -13.31 -5.62
C GLY A 27 -11.15 -12.42 -5.25
N ARG A 28 -11.02 -11.61 -4.19
CA ARG A 28 -12.11 -10.74 -3.80
C ARG A 28 -12.22 -9.57 -4.78
N SER A 29 -13.43 -9.07 -4.94
CA SER A 29 -13.70 -7.98 -5.86
C SER A 29 -12.97 -6.71 -5.44
N LEU A 30 -12.35 -6.03 -6.40
CA LEU A 30 -11.70 -4.77 -6.13
C LEU A 30 -12.69 -3.76 -5.58
N VAL A 31 -13.90 -3.75 -6.12
CA VAL A 31 -14.95 -2.83 -5.67
C VAL A 31 -15.35 -3.13 -4.23
N GLU A 32 -15.54 -4.40 -3.89
CA GLU A 32 -15.92 -4.75 -2.54
C GLU A 32 -14.87 -4.36 -1.52
N VAL A 33 -13.61 -4.62 -1.83
CA VAL A 33 -12.55 -4.30 -0.89
C VAL A 33 -12.40 -2.79 -0.75
N ALA A 34 -12.49 -2.06 -1.86
CA ALA A 34 -12.41 -0.61 -1.79
C ALA A 34 -13.51 -0.03 -0.91
N LEU A 35 -14.73 -0.50 -1.09
CA LEU A 35 -15.84 -0.01 -0.29
C LEU A 35 -15.64 -0.36 1.19
N ALA A 36 -15.18 -1.56 1.48
CA ALA A 36 -14.92 -1.96 2.86
C ALA A 36 -13.82 -1.12 3.49
N ALA A 37 -12.87 -0.65 2.68
CA ALA A 37 -11.78 0.15 3.17
C ALA A 37 -12.12 1.65 3.23
N GLY A 38 -13.28 2.03 2.72
CA GLY A 38 -13.69 3.42 2.74
C GLY A 38 -13.07 4.28 1.65
N ILE A 39 -12.67 3.67 0.54
CA ILE A 39 -12.05 4.40 -0.56
C ILE A 39 -12.75 4.05 -1.87
N SER A 40 -12.48 4.82 -2.92
CA SER A 40 -13.07 4.52 -4.21
C SER A 40 -12.33 3.37 -4.87
N PRO A 41 -13.00 2.60 -5.73
CA PRO A 41 -12.32 1.56 -6.49
C PRO A 41 -11.17 2.09 -7.32
N GLU A 42 -11.30 3.29 -7.84
CA GLU A 42 -10.24 3.89 -8.61
C GLU A 42 -9.01 4.12 -7.76
N THR A 43 -9.18 4.58 -6.52
CA THR A 43 -8.08 4.78 -5.61
C THR A 43 -7.37 3.46 -5.34
N LEU A 44 -8.13 2.40 -5.08
CA LEU A 44 -7.52 1.11 -4.83
C LEU A 44 -6.77 0.61 -6.05
N ARG A 45 -7.33 0.82 -7.24
CA ARG A 45 -6.65 0.38 -8.45
C ARG A 45 -5.32 1.09 -8.60
N LYS A 46 -5.26 2.38 -8.31
CA LYS A 46 -4.02 3.13 -8.41
C LYS A 46 -2.99 2.66 -7.39
N ILE A 47 -3.44 2.33 -6.19
CA ILE A 47 -2.53 1.83 -5.15
C ILE A 47 -1.94 0.51 -5.58
N GLU A 48 -2.78 -0.42 -6.05
CA GLU A 48 -2.29 -1.74 -6.45
C GLU A 48 -1.35 -1.67 -7.64
N ALA A 49 -1.54 -0.69 -8.51
CA ALA A 49 -0.68 -0.51 -9.66
C ALA A 49 0.60 0.25 -9.36
N GLY A 50 0.75 0.73 -8.14
CA GLY A 50 1.93 1.51 -7.76
C GLY A 50 1.88 2.95 -8.23
N ARG A 51 0.73 3.40 -8.73
CA ARG A 51 0.60 4.75 -9.25
C ARG A 51 0.23 5.76 -8.17
N LEU A 52 -0.10 5.30 -6.99
CA LEU A 52 -0.31 6.14 -5.83
C LEU A 52 0.59 5.56 -4.75
N PRO A 53 1.89 5.86 -4.82
CA PRO A 53 2.87 5.16 -3.97
C PRO A 53 2.77 5.44 -2.49
N ALA A 54 2.33 6.61 -2.11
CA ALA A 54 2.26 6.98 -0.71
C ALA A 54 0.83 7.31 -0.32
N PRO A 55 -0.04 6.32 -0.18
CA PRO A 55 -1.43 6.58 0.19
C PRO A 55 -1.51 7.17 1.59
N ALA A 56 -2.58 7.90 1.84
CA ALA A 56 -2.80 8.50 3.15
C ALA A 56 -2.89 7.41 4.21
N PHE A 57 -2.48 7.76 5.42
CA PHE A 57 -2.47 6.79 6.50
C PHE A 57 -3.85 6.19 6.76
N GLY A 58 -4.89 7.01 6.73
CA GLY A 58 -6.26 6.51 6.92
C GLY A 58 -6.66 5.47 5.87
N THR A 59 -6.20 5.67 4.64
CA THR A 59 -6.46 4.70 3.57
C THR A 59 -5.76 3.39 3.89
N VAL A 60 -4.53 3.44 4.37
CA VAL A 60 -3.78 2.24 4.69
C VAL A 60 -4.44 1.50 5.85
N VAL A 61 -4.91 2.22 6.86
CA VAL A 61 -5.62 1.61 7.98
C VAL A 61 -6.90 0.94 7.49
N GLY A 62 -7.64 1.61 6.61
CA GLY A 62 -8.86 1.03 6.05
C GLY A 62 -8.59 -0.25 5.30
N LEU A 63 -7.52 -0.28 4.52
CA LEU A 63 -7.15 -1.49 3.77
C LEU A 63 -6.68 -2.60 4.70
N SER A 64 -5.92 -2.25 5.73
CA SER A 64 -5.48 -3.21 6.72
C SER A 64 -6.69 -3.94 7.32
N ARG A 65 -7.72 -3.19 7.67
CA ARG A 65 -8.90 -3.79 8.27
C ARG A 65 -9.74 -4.56 7.25
N ALA A 66 -9.91 -4.01 6.07
CA ALA A 66 -10.73 -4.66 5.04
C ALA A 66 -10.12 -5.98 4.58
N LEU A 67 -8.80 -6.06 4.54
CA LEU A 67 -8.12 -7.26 4.08
C LEU A 67 -7.64 -8.15 5.21
N ASP A 68 -7.84 -7.70 6.44
CA ASP A 68 -7.40 -8.46 7.63
C ASP A 68 -5.89 -8.71 7.59
N VAL A 69 -5.15 -7.69 7.21
CA VAL A 69 -3.69 -7.74 7.20
C VAL A 69 -3.20 -6.81 8.30
N PRO A 70 -2.43 -7.29 9.26
CA PRO A 70 -1.96 -6.42 10.34
C PRO A 70 -1.23 -5.21 9.80
N LEU A 71 -1.48 -4.06 10.40
CA LEU A 71 -0.84 -2.83 9.96
C LEU A 71 0.68 -2.94 10.05
N ALA A 72 1.17 -3.66 11.05
CA ALA A 72 2.60 -3.87 11.20
C ALA A 72 3.20 -4.60 10.00
N ASP A 73 2.45 -5.51 9.39
CA ASP A 73 2.93 -6.22 8.22
C ASP A 73 3.06 -5.28 7.04
N LEU A 74 2.12 -4.34 6.89
CA LEU A 74 2.20 -3.37 5.82
C LEU A 74 3.38 -2.43 6.04
N ALA A 75 3.65 -2.08 7.28
CA ALA A 75 4.82 -1.26 7.61
C ALA A 75 6.11 -1.99 7.24
N ASP A 76 6.17 -3.29 7.53
CA ASP A 76 7.34 -4.07 7.19
C ASP A 76 7.56 -4.15 5.69
N ILE A 77 6.49 -4.27 4.94
CA ILE A 77 6.58 -4.31 3.48
C ILE A 77 7.10 -2.98 2.95
N TRP A 78 6.62 -1.89 3.52
CA TRP A 78 7.08 -0.57 3.11
C TRP A 78 8.58 -0.40 3.35
N LEU A 79 9.07 -0.96 4.45
CA LEU A 79 10.47 -0.82 4.83
C LEU A 79 11.38 -1.90 4.25
N ALA A 80 10.80 -2.89 3.60
CA ALA A 80 11.55 -4.10 3.23
C ALA A 80 12.65 -3.91 2.21
N GLU A 81 12.70 -2.76 1.55
CA GLU A 81 13.67 -2.62 0.54
C GLU A 81 15.04 -2.31 1.05
N LEU A 82 15.25 -2.26 2.30
CA LEU A 82 16.55 -1.92 2.81
C LEU A 82 17.30 -3.14 3.23
N PRO A 83 17.69 -3.96 2.30
CA PRO A 83 18.32 -5.23 2.59
C PRO A 83 19.61 -5.12 3.34
N VAL A 84 20.32 -4.14 3.06
CA VAL A 84 21.57 -4.05 3.63
C VAL A 84 21.59 -3.94 5.08
N ARG A 85 20.61 -3.31 5.58
CA ARG A 85 20.65 -3.08 6.89
C ARG A 85 20.58 -4.20 7.68
N GLN A 86 20.06 -5.16 7.19
CA GLN A 86 19.85 -6.22 7.96
C GLN A 86 21.06 -6.85 8.30
N ALA A 87 22.01 -6.55 7.65
CA ALA A 87 23.22 -7.22 7.90
C ALA A 87 23.73 -6.90 9.25
N SER A 88 23.24 -5.98 9.83
CA SER A 88 23.78 -5.64 11.09
C SER A 88 23.76 -6.75 12.07
#